data_1eff82cf8fcf559e3c2beb2d2ad2f16c
#
_entry.id   1eff82cf8fcf559e3c2beb2d2ad2f16c
#
_cell.length_a   1.000
_cell.length_b   1.000
_cell.length_c   1.000
_cell.angle_alpha   90.00
_cell.angle_beta   90.00
_cell.angle_gamma   90.00
#
_symmetry.space_group_name_H-M   'P 1'
#
loop_
_entity.id
_entity.type
_entity.pdbx_description
1 polymer ?
#
loop_
_entity_poly.entity_id
_entity_poly.type
_entity_poly.pdbx_seq_one_letter_code
_entity_poly.pdbx_strand_id
1 'polypeptide(L)'
;MERYNLAGITKKIYDSDFSLFTLKTLRGILEIDRESTLFSVVKKLIKAKVLLKIEKDKYLLKGREVSDFALANFIYQLSYVSFESALNFYGILSQFPYEISSTTARKSVKKVFQDKIFVYTHIKKELFWGYEKKENFLIALPEKALLDQVYLMGKGYKSISLDEYDLSRIKVSRLKEYLSKYPKTRQFKSAVKLLKKYLHI
;
A
#
# COMPACT_ATOMS: atom_id res chain seq x y z
N MET A 1 -20.33 -20.24 -32.18
CA MET A 1 -19.89 -19.98 -30.77
C MET A 1 -18.39 -20.15 -30.76
N GLU A 2 -17.62 -19.06 -30.96
CA GLU A 2 -16.16 -19.10 -30.89
C GLU A 2 -15.75 -19.55 -29.49
N ARG A 3 -15.17 -20.73 -29.42
CA ARG A 3 -14.51 -21.21 -28.21
C ARG A 3 -13.30 -20.30 -28.00
N TYR A 4 -13.36 -19.42 -27.02
CA TYR A 4 -12.20 -18.62 -26.60
C TYR A 4 -10.98 -19.53 -26.44
N ASN A 5 -10.05 -19.43 -27.38
CA ASN A 5 -8.81 -20.21 -27.36
C ASN A 5 -7.95 -19.74 -26.19
N LEU A 6 -7.67 -20.62 -25.24
CA LEU A 6 -6.90 -20.31 -24.05
C LEU A 6 -5.51 -19.74 -24.38
N ALA A 7 -4.86 -20.25 -25.43
CA ALA A 7 -3.55 -19.75 -25.88
C ALA A 7 -3.64 -18.28 -26.36
N GLY A 8 -4.64 -17.96 -27.18
CA GLY A 8 -4.85 -16.59 -27.66
C GLY A 8 -5.19 -15.61 -26.54
N ILE A 9 -6.03 -16.05 -25.58
CA ILE A 9 -6.37 -15.25 -24.39
C ILE A 9 -5.12 -15.03 -23.52
N THR A 10 -4.33 -16.07 -23.29
CA THR A 10 -3.09 -15.98 -22.53
C THR A 10 -2.12 -15.01 -23.18
N LYS A 11 -1.96 -15.09 -24.51
CA LYS A 11 -1.13 -14.15 -25.26
C LYS A 11 -1.58 -12.69 -25.04
N LYS A 12 -2.89 -12.39 -25.22
CA LYS A 12 -3.43 -11.04 -25.00
C LYS A 12 -3.09 -10.49 -23.59
N ILE A 13 -3.10 -11.35 -22.57
CA ILE A 13 -2.76 -10.94 -21.19
C ILE A 13 -1.26 -10.67 -21.04
N TYR A 14 -0.39 -11.53 -21.61
CA TYR A 14 1.06 -11.32 -21.55
C TYR A 14 1.52 -10.13 -22.39
N ASP A 15 0.86 -9.86 -23.51
CA ASP A 15 1.13 -8.70 -24.38
C ASP A 15 0.63 -7.39 -23.76
N SER A 16 -0.20 -7.43 -22.72
CA SER A 16 -0.61 -6.27 -21.98
C SER A 16 0.51 -5.80 -21.03
N ASP A 17 0.62 -4.47 -20.83
CA ASP A 17 1.61 -3.89 -19.92
C ASP A 17 1.26 -4.06 -18.43
N PHE A 18 0.17 -4.78 -18.15
CA PHE A 18 -0.31 -4.95 -16.78
C PHE A 18 0.27 -6.20 -16.12
N SER A 19 0.62 -6.08 -14.84
CA SER A 19 0.94 -7.22 -13.97
C SER A 19 -0.19 -7.52 -12.99
N LEU A 20 -0.97 -6.51 -12.64
CA LEU A 20 -2.10 -6.57 -11.71
C LEU A 20 -3.39 -6.26 -12.44
N PHE A 21 -4.38 -7.13 -12.27
CA PHE A 21 -5.65 -7.06 -12.99
C PHE A 21 -6.83 -7.04 -12.04
N THR A 22 -7.75 -6.14 -12.29
CA THR A 22 -9.14 -6.27 -11.80
C THR A 22 -9.97 -7.05 -12.80
N LEU A 23 -11.13 -7.55 -12.38
CA LEU A 23 -12.08 -8.17 -13.31
C LEU A 23 -12.47 -7.19 -14.43
N LYS A 24 -12.60 -5.88 -14.11
CA LYS A 24 -12.90 -4.83 -15.08
C LYS A 24 -11.78 -4.66 -16.11
N THR A 25 -10.51 -4.69 -15.67
CA THR A 25 -9.36 -4.59 -16.56
C THR A 25 -9.30 -5.81 -17.50
N LEU A 26 -9.52 -7.02 -16.96
CA LEU A 26 -9.57 -8.23 -17.77
C LEU A 26 -10.70 -8.20 -18.80
N ARG A 27 -11.88 -7.67 -18.44
CA ARG A 27 -12.99 -7.48 -19.36
C ARG A 27 -12.57 -6.64 -20.59
N GLY A 28 -11.90 -5.51 -20.33
CA GLY A 28 -11.45 -4.63 -21.42
C GLY A 28 -10.38 -5.26 -22.30
N ILE A 29 -9.35 -5.91 -21.71
CA ILE A 29 -8.27 -6.54 -22.48
C ILE A 29 -8.77 -7.72 -23.31
N LEU A 30 -9.68 -8.53 -22.75
CA LEU A 30 -10.18 -9.73 -23.40
C LEU A 30 -11.39 -9.46 -24.31
N GLU A 31 -11.95 -8.25 -24.26
CA GLU A 31 -13.14 -7.84 -25.03
C GLU A 31 -14.33 -8.81 -24.81
N ILE A 32 -14.55 -9.18 -23.55
CA ILE A 32 -15.61 -10.12 -23.16
C ILE A 32 -16.69 -9.36 -22.39
N ASP A 33 -17.82 -9.08 -23.03
CA ASP A 33 -18.93 -8.35 -22.43
C ASP A 33 -19.75 -9.20 -21.45
N ARG A 34 -19.99 -10.47 -21.83
CA ARG A 34 -20.83 -11.37 -21.03
C ARG A 34 -20.10 -11.82 -19.77
N GLU A 35 -20.63 -11.44 -18.62
CA GLU A 35 -20.00 -11.64 -17.31
C GLU A 35 -19.77 -13.14 -16.99
N SER A 36 -20.74 -14.00 -17.27
CA SER A 36 -20.60 -15.45 -17.06
C SER A 36 -19.46 -16.07 -17.89
N THR A 37 -19.27 -15.58 -19.11
CA THR A 37 -18.16 -15.99 -19.99
C THR A 37 -16.83 -15.52 -19.42
N LEU A 38 -16.76 -14.25 -18.98
CA LEU A 38 -15.56 -13.69 -18.36
C LEU A 38 -15.13 -14.49 -17.12
N PHE A 39 -16.06 -14.79 -16.22
CA PHE A 39 -15.77 -15.63 -15.05
C PHE A 39 -15.27 -17.03 -15.44
N SER A 40 -15.88 -17.66 -16.45
CA SER A 40 -15.44 -18.96 -16.96
C SER A 40 -14.00 -18.89 -17.49
N VAL A 41 -13.67 -17.85 -18.26
CA VAL A 41 -12.33 -17.62 -18.81
C VAL A 41 -11.33 -17.39 -17.69
N VAL A 42 -11.63 -16.51 -16.74
CA VAL A 42 -10.75 -16.21 -15.59
C VAL A 42 -10.50 -17.47 -14.77
N LYS A 43 -11.52 -18.31 -14.54
CA LYS A 43 -11.36 -19.61 -13.87
C LYS A 43 -10.39 -20.54 -14.61
N LYS A 44 -10.45 -20.57 -15.94
CA LYS A 44 -9.52 -21.35 -16.78
C LYS A 44 -8.09 -20.81 -16.65
N LEU A 45 -7.90 -19.48 -16.69
CA LEU A 45 -6.59 -18.84 -16.54
C LEU A 45 -5.97 -19.11 -15.15
N ILE A 46 -6.78 -19.13 -14.09
CA ILE A 46 -6.31 -19.49 -12.75
C ILE A 46 -5.90 -20.98 -12.72
N LYS A 47 -6.74 -21.87 -13.27
CA LYS A 47 -6.43 -23.32 -13.36
C LYS A 47 -5.15 -23.58 -14.16
N ALA A 48 -4.92 -22.84 -15.23
CA ALA A 48 -3.72 -22.89 -16.05
C ALA A 48 -2.51 -22.20 -15.41
N LYS A 49 -2.66 -21.66 -14.19
CA LYS A 49 -1.62 -20.90 -13.46
C LYS A 49 -1.08 -19.69 -14.24
N VAL A 50 -1.84 -19.12 -15.15
CA VAL A 50 -1.54 -17.85 -15.82
C VAL A 50 -1.82 -16.68 -14.88
N LEU A 51 -2.94 -16.72 -14.17
CA LEU A 51 -3.30 -15.75 -13.16
C LEU A 51 -3.30 -16.36 -11.75
N LEU A 52 -2.79 -15.60 -10.79
CA LEU A 52 -2.91 -15.90 -9.36
C LEU A 52 -4.02 -15.01 -8.79
N LYS A 53 -4.99 -15.62 -8.11
CA LYS A 53 -6.04 -14.87 -7.44
C LYS A 53 -5.49 -14.27 -6.15
N ILE A 54 -5.54 -12.95 -6.04
CA ILE A 54 -5.16 -12.21 -4.81
C ILE A 54 -6.34 -12.18 -3.83
N GLU A 55 -7.47 -11.66 -4.29
CA GLU A 55 -8.74 -11.63 -3.56
C GLU A 55 -9.91 -11.58 -4.58
N LYS A 56 -11.13 -11.30 -4.13
CA LYS A 56 -12.25 -11.15 -5.04
C LYS A 56 -11.95 -10.09 -6.10
N ASP A 57 -12.11 -10.47 -7.37
CA ASP A 57 -11.97 -9.61 -8.57
C ASP A 57 -10.57 -8.98 -8.75
N LYS A 58 -9.53 -9.51 -8.08
CA LYS A 58 -8.14 -9.05 -8.19
C LYS A 58 -7.18 -10.21 -8.45
N TYR A 59 -6.31 -10.01 -9.42
CA TYR A 59 -5.43 -11.06 -9.95
C TYR A 59 -4.04 -10.50 -10.23
N LEU A 60 -3.04 -11.37 -10.09
CA LEU A 60 -1.64 -11.13 -10.44
C LEU A 60 -1.26 -12.03 -11.61
N LEU A 61 -0.56 -11.49 -12.61
CA LEU A 61 0.03 -12.27 -13.69
C LEU A 61 1.21 -13.08 -13.14
N LYS A 62 1.15 -14.39 -13.26
CA LYS A 62 2.24 -15.25 -12.81
C LYS A 62 3.50 -15.01 -13.66
N GLY A 63 4.64 -14.93 -12.99
CA GLY A 63 5.95 -14.71 -13.63
C GLY A 63 6.29 -13.23 -13.90
N ARG A 64 5.39 -12.29 -13.60
CA ARG A 64 5.72 -10.86 -13.55
C ARG A 64 6.05 -10.42 -12.13
N GLU A 65 7.18 -9.76 -11.98
CA GLU A 65 7.56 -9.14 -10.71
C GLU A 65 6.71 -7.90 -10.45
N VAL A 66 6.21 -7.80 -9.23
CA VAL A 66 5.45 -6.63 -8.74
C VAL A 66 6.00 -6.28 -7.37
N SER A 67 6.33 -5.01 -7.16
CA SER A 67 6.79 -4.57 -5.85
C SER A 67 5.70 -4.77 -4.79
N ASP A 68 6.09 -5.10 -3.57
CA ASP A 68 5.17 -5.29 -2.46
C ASP A 68 4.33 -4.04 -2.18
N PHE A 69 4.88 -2.87 -2.45
CA PHE A 69 4.21 -1.59 -2.27
C PHE A 69 3.11 -1.37 -3.33
N ALA A 70 3.39 -1.73 -4.60
CA ALA A 70 2.36 -1.69 -5.63
C ALA A 70 1.24 -2.70 -5.34
N LEU A 71 1.61 -3.89 -4.90
CA LEU A 71 0.66 -4.93 -4.48
C LEU A 71 -0.19 -4.46 -3.28
N ALA A 72 0.41 -3.81 -2.27
CA ALA A 72 -0.31 -3.24 -1.14
C ALA A 72 -1.37 -2.24 -1.59
N ASN A 73 -1.02 -1.29 -2.45
CA ASN A 73 -1.98 -0.30 -2.95
C ASN A 73 -3.07 -0.92 -3.82
N PHE A 74 -2.75 -1.98 -4.57
CA PHE A 74 -3.71 -2.70 -5.38
C PHE A 74 -4.69 -3.53 -4.56
N ILE A 75 -4.21 -4.23 -3.51
CA ILE A 75 -5.04 -5.07 -2.62
C ILE A 75 -6.11 -4.22 -1.93
N TYR A 76 -5.76 -3.07 -1.38
CA TYR A 76 -6.72 -2.23 -0.67
C TYR A 76 -6.62 -0.78 -1.12
N GLN A 77 -7.45 -0.42 -2.12
CA GLN A 77 -7.48 0.91 -2.71
C GLN A 77 -7.90 1.99 -1.70
N LEU A 78 -7.53 3.24 -2.00
CA LEU A 78 -7.53 4.38 -1.10
C LEU A 78 -6.59 4.13 0.09
N SER A 79 -5.39 3.66 -0.21
CA SER A 79 -4.28 3.53 0.72
C SER A 79 -2.98 4.05 0.12
N TYR A 80 -2.04 4.38 0.97
CA TYR A 80 -0.64 4.63 0.63
C TYR A 80 0.27 3.92 1.64
N VAL A 81 1.43 3.48 1.20
CA VAL A 81 2.45 2.88 2.09
C VAL A 81 2.93 3.94 3.07
N SER A 82 2.98 3.62 4.36
CA SER A 82 3.33 4.56 5.43
C SER A 82 4.02 3.81 6.58
N PHE A 83 4.17 4.48 7.72
CA PHE A 83 4.74 3.92 8.93
C PHE A 83 6.12 3.29 8.68
N GLU A 84 6.41 2.14 9.30
CA GLU A 84 7.69 1.46 9.21
C GLU A 84 8.11 1.14 7.79
N SER A 85 7.17 0.71 6.93
CA SER A 85 7.48 0.38 5.54
C SER A 85 7.97 1.58 4.73
N ALA A 86 7.35 2.75 4.92
CA ALA A 86 7.80 3.97 4.27
C ALA A 86 9.11 4.49 4.89
N LEU A 87 9.23 4.45 6.23
CA LEU A 87 10.45 4.88 6.92
C LEU A 87 11.65 4.02 6.56
N ASN A 88 11.46 2.70 6.41
CA ASN A 88 12.50 1.80 5.91
C ASN A 88 12.86 2.12 4.45
N PHE A 89 11.87 2.35 3.58
CA PHE A 89 12.11 2.71 2.18
C PHE A 89 13.01 3.95 2.02
N TYR A 90 12.84 4.94 2.90
CA TYR A 90 13.69 6.14 2.91
C TYR A 90 14.97 5.97 3.75
N GLY A 91 15.23 4.80 4.30
CA GLY A 91 16.42 4.51 5.11
C GLY A 91 16.42 5.22 6.47
N ILE A 92 15.25 5.68 6.96
CA ILE A 92 15.09 6.26 8.30
C ILE A 92 15.05 5.16 9.35
N LEU A 93 14.41 4.03 9.04
CA LEU A 93 14.40 2.82 9.84
C LEU A 93 15.25 1.77 9.14
N SER A 94 16.30 1.26 9.80
CA SER A 94 17.21 0.26 9.22
C SER A 94 16.62 -1.15 9.22
N GLN A 95 15.72 -1.46 10.14
CA GLN A 95 15.07 -2.77 10.22
C GLN A 95 14.04 -2.95 9.11
N PHE A 96 14.08 -4.11 8.43
CA PHE A 96 13.06 -4.48 7.45
C PHE A 96 11.77 -4.88 8.18
N PRO A 97 10.65 -4.19 7.91
CA PRO A 97 9.38 -4.57 8.52
C PRO A 97 8.92 -5.95 8.05
N TYR A 98 8.45 -6.76 8.97
CA TYR A 98 7.85 -8.07 8.65
C TYR A 98 6.52 -7.94 7.88
N GLU A 99 5.81 -6.83 8.09
CA GLU A 99 4.53 -6.53 7.46
C GLU A 99 4.65 -5.28 6.58
N ILE A 100 3.96 -5.27 5.44
CA ILE A 100 3.84 -4.07 4.61
C ILE A 100 2.76 -3.18 5.22
N SER A 101 3.18 -2.07 5.83
CA SER A 101 2.30 -1.15 6.54
C SER A 101 1.84 0.00 5.65
N SER A 102 0.54 0.25 5.67
CA SER A 102 -0.13 1.28 4.86
C SER A 102 -1.15 2.05 5.68
N THR A 103 -1.37 3.28 5.28
CA THR A 103 -2.44 4.14 5.79
C THR A 103 -3.65 4.08 4.86
N THR A 104 -4.85 4.10 5.44
CA THR A 104 -6.10 4.15 4.68
C THR A 104 -7.13 5.10 5.32
N ALA A 105 -7.97 5.72 4.48
CA ALA A 105 -9.15 6.45 4.93
C ALA A 105 -10.38 5.54 5.19
N ARG A 106 -10.25 4.24 4.88
CA ARG A 106 -11.26 3.21 5.13
C ARG A 106 -11.01 2.50 6.47
N LYS A 107 -11.81 1.48 6.78
CA LYS A 107 -11.62 0.64 7.97
C LYS A 107 -10.26 -0.06 7.95
N SER A 108 -9.63 -0.15 9.10
CA SER A 108 -8.40 -0.93 9.27
C SER A 108 -8.64 -2.39 8.92
N VAL A 109 -7.69 -3.01 8.25
CA VAL A 109 -7.77 -4.42 7.84
C VAL A 109 -6.36 -5.00 7.69
N LYS A 110 -6.23 -6.29 7.96
CA LYS A 110 -5.05 -7.09 7.66
C LYS A 110 -5.40 -8.04 6.52
N LYS A 111 -4.53 -8.12 5.53
CA LYS A 111 -4.65 -8.99 4.37
C LYS A 111 -3.40 -9.85 4.27
N VAL A 112 -3.56 -11.04 3.72
CA VAL A 112 -2.44 -11.95 3.46
C VAL A 112 -2.53 -12.38 2.00
N PHE A 113 -1.41 -12.34 1.32
CA PHE A 113 -1.28 -12.89 -0.02
C PHE A 113 0.09 -13.57 -0.14
N GLN A 114 0.09 -14.85 -0.48
CA GLN A 114 1.26 -15.70 -0.37
C GLN A 114 1.81 -15.61 1.07
N ASP A 115 3.12 -15.44 1.24
CA ASP A 115 3.78 -15.37 2.56
C ASP A 115 3.87 -13.93 3.11
N LYS A 116 3.19 -12.95 2.46
CA LYS A 116 3.29 -11.53 2.80
C LYS A 116 2.04 -11.04 3.50
N ILE A 117 2.26 -10.22 4.52
CA ILE A 117 1.23 -9.61 5.33
C ILE A 117 1.14 -8.12 4.98
N PHE A 118 -0.07 -7.66 4.68
CA PHE A 118 -0.38 -6.27 4.36
C PHE A 118 -1.31 -5.71 5.44
N VAL A 119 -0.85 -4.69 6.16
CA VAL A 119 -1.60 -4.04 7.23
C VAL A 119 -2.02 -2.65 6.81
N TYR A 120 -3.32 -2.38 6.89
CA TYR A 120 -3.90 -1.09 6.57
C TYR A 120 -4.49 -0.49 7.83
N THR A 121 -3.93 0.62 8.27
CA THR A 121 -4.37 1.31 9.47
C THR A 121 -5.19 2.54 9.10
N HIS A 122 -6.39 2.63 9.67
CA HIS A 122 -7.27 3.78 9.47
C HIS A 122 -6.70 5.04 10.11
N ILE A 123 -6.69 6.11 9.31
CA ILE A 123 -6.55 7.48 9.83
C ILE A 123 -7.77 8.32 9.45
N LYS A 124 -7.96 9.44 10.13
CA LYS A 124 -9.02 10.39 9.78
C LYS A 124 -8.83 10.89 8.35
N LYS A 125 -9.94 11.10 7.63
CA LYS A 125 -9.93 11.57 6.23
C LYS A 125 -9.15 12.87 6.06
N GLU A 126 -9.22 13.76 7.04
CA GLU A 126 -8.50 15.05 7.07
C GLU A 126 -6.98 14.88 7.16
N LEU A 127 -6.50 13.69 7.53
CA LEU A 127 -5.07 13.35 7.58
C LEU A 127 -4.62 12.51 6.38
N PHE A 128 -5.51 12.19 5.44
CA PHE A 128 -5.19 11.39 4.26
C PHE A 128 -4.59 12.25 3.13
N TRP A 129 -3.34 12.66 3.32
CA TRP A 129 -2.52 13.50 2.43
C TRP A 129 -1.02 13.26 2.68
N GLY A 130 -0.13 13.99 1.99
CA GLY A 130 1.32 13.96 2.22
C GLY A 130 2.00 12.69 1.70
N TYR A 131 1.44 12.11 0.65
CA TYR A 131 2.01 11.00 -0.09
C TYR A 131 2.28 11.40 -1.54
N GLU A 132 3.15 10.69 -2.18
CA GLU A 132 3.50 10.86 -3.59
C GLU A 132 3.37 9.54 -4.35
N LYS A 133 3.28 9.62 -5.67
CA LYS A 133 3.39 8.45 -6.54
C LYS A 133 4.86 8.23 -6.86
N LYS A 134 5.37 7.06 -6.51
CA LYS A 134 6.68 6.55 -6.96
C LYS A 134 6.45 5.37 -7.88
N GLU A 135 6.95 5.47 -9.11
CA GLU A 135 6.74 4.42 -10.12
C GLU A 135 5.25 4.00 -10.23
N ASN A 136 4.91 2.88 -9.62
CA ASN A 136 3.57 2.27 -9.68
C ASN A 136 2.87 2.16 -8.32
N PHE A 137 3.36 2.84 -7.26
CA PHE A 137 2.75 2.84 -5.93
C PHE A 137 2.68 4.24 -5.30
N LEU A 138 1.82 4.37 -4.30
CA LEU A 138 1.67 5.56 -3.47
C LEU A 138 2.39 5.33 -2.14
N ILE A 139 3.23 6.28 -1.74
CA ILE A 139 3.99 6.21 -0.50
C ILE A 139 3.98 7.57 0.22
N ALA A 140 3.85 7.54 1.54
CA ALA A 140 3.98 8.74 2.36
C ALA A 140 5.37 9.37 2.19
N LEU A 141 5.43 10.69 2.17
CA LEU A 141 6.70 11.40 2.32
C LEU A 141 7.32 11.09 3.70
N PRO A 142 8.65 11.16 3.85
CA PRO A 142 9.34 10.79 5.10
C PRO A 142 8.72 11.41 6.36
N GLU A 143 8.50 12.71 6.33
CA GLU A 143 7.92 13.47 7.45
C GLU A 143 6.46 13.04 7.73
N LYS A 144 5.72 12.70 6.67
CA LYS A 144 4.34 12.21 6.81
C LYS A 144 4.30 10.82 7.42
N ALA A 145 5.16 9.90 6.96
CA ALA A 145 5.25 8.55 7.52
C ALA A 145 5.60 8.58 9.01
N LEU A 146 6.55 9.43 9.40
CA LEU A 146 6.93 9.65 10.79
C LEU A 146 5.77 10.21 11.60
N LEU A 147 5.05 11.21 11.08
CA LEU A 147 3.91 11.81 11.79
C LEU A 147 2.70 10.90 11.88
N ASP A 148 2.45 10.05 10.87
CA ASP A 148 1.42 9.02 10.95
C ASP A 148 1.72 8.06 12.11
N GLN A 149 2.98 7.69 12.27
CA GLN A 149 3.41 6.79 13.34
C GLN A 149 3.30 7.45 14.71
N VAL A 150 3.78 8.69 14.86
CA VAL A 150 3.65 9.49 16.09
C VAL A 150 2.17 9.73 16.45
N TYR A 151 1.32 9.87 15.45
CA TYR A 151 -0.13 10.00 15.66
C TYR A 151 -0.75 8.73 16.24
N LEU A 152 -0.35 7.55 15.76
CA LEU A 152 -0.80 6.28 16.33
C LEU A 152 -0.23 6.03 17.73
N MET A 153 1.03 6.43 17.96
CA MET A 153 1.62 6.40 19.30
C MET A 153 0.82 7.26 20.28
N GLY A 154 0.46 8.49 19.89
CA GLY A 154 -0.36 9.36 20.69
C GLY A 154 -1.76 8.81 20.99
N LYS A 155 -2.25 7.87 20.18
CA LYS A 155 -3.51 7.15 20.43
C LYS A 155 -3.34 5.86 21.24
N GLY A 156 -2.12 5.48 21.59
CA GLY A 156 -1.83 4.25 22.29
C GLY A 156 -1.89 2.98 21.42
N TYR A 157 -1.93 3.13 20.09
CA TYR A 157 -1.99 1.98 19.18
C TYR A 157 -0.61 1.40 18.83
N LYS A 158 0.46 2.16 19.06
CA LYS A 158 1.84 1.74 18.80
C LYS A 158 2.79 2.26 19.87
N SER A 159 3.82 1.48 20.15
CA SER A 159 5.04 1.93 20.82
C SER A 159 6.12 2.16 19.76
N ILE A 160 6.94 3.18 19.92
CA ILE A 160 8.00 3.57 18.98
C ILE A 160 9.29 3.82 19.75
N SER A 161 10.38 3.16 19.34
CA SER A 161 11.74 3.43 19.80
C SER A 161 12.40 4.40 18.83
N LEU A 162 12.31 5.72 19.09
CA LEU A 162 12.83 6.75 18.19
C LEU A 162 14.37 6.76 18.08
N ASP A 163 15.05 6.11 18.98
CA ASP A 163 16.49 5.88 18.98
C ASP A 163 16.97 4.95 17.85
N GLU A 164 16.06 4.16 17.29
CA GLU A 164 16.34 3.30 16.13
C GLU A 164 16.24 4.03 14.78
N TYR A 165 15.86 5.33 14.79
CA TYR A 165 15.55 6.10 13.59
C TYR A 165 16.67 7.05 13.22
N ASP A 166 17.13 7.00 11.97
CA ASP A 166 18.00 8.05 11.41
C ASP A 166 17.18 9.30 11.06
N LEU A 167 16.93 10.12 12.07
CA LEU A 167 16.15 11.35 11.93
C LEU A 167 16.89 12.47 11.16
N SER A 168 18.17 12.31 10.83
CA SER A 168 18.93 13.26 10.00
C SER A 168 18.32 13.42 8.59
N ARG A 169 17.61 12.40 8.13
CA ARG A 169 16.92 12.37 6.82
C ARG A 169 15.58 13.13 6.80
N ILE A 170 15.11 13.61 7.95
CA ILE A 170 13.86 14.36 8.09
C ILE A 170 14.10 15.85 7.84
N LYS A 171 13.33 16.42 6.90
CA LYS A 171 13.34 17.87 6.67
C LYS A 171 12.49 18.58 7.75
N VAL A 172 13.17 19.20 8.72
CA VAL A 172 12.53 19.84 9.88
C VAL A 172 11.51 20.92 9.47
N SER A 173 11.78 21.67 8.41
CA SER A 173 10.84 22.69 7.89
C SER A 173 9.52 22.06 7.45
N ARG A 174 9.57 20.98 6.66
CA ARG A 174 8.38 20.23 6.21
C ARG A 174 7.68 19.56 7.38
N LEU A 175 8.43 18.99 8.31
CA LEU A 175 7.86 18.39 9.52
C LEU A 175 7.05 19.41 10.32
N LYS A 176 7.57 20.64 10.52
CA LYS A 176 6.85 21.72 11.20
C LYS A 176 5.58 22.15 10.47
N GLU A 177 5.64 22.27 9.15
CA GLU A 177 4.45 22.53 8.31
C GLU A 177 3.39 21.44 8.51
N TYR A 178 3.78 20.17 8.40
CA TYR A 178 2.87 19.03 8.52
C TYR A 178 2.27 18.89 9.91
N LEU A 179 3.04 19.16 10.97
CA LEU A 179 2.56 19.17 12.36
C LEU A 179 1.38 20.13 12.56
N SER A 180 1.34 21.26 11.83
CA SER A 180 0.24 22.23 11.94
C SER A 180 -1.11 21.64 11.51
N LYS A 181 -1.11 20.63 10.64
CA LYS A 181 -2.29 19.98 10.07
C LYS A 181 -2.83 18.83 10.95
N TYR A 182 -2.10 18.42 11.99
CA TYR A 182 -2.53 17.36 12.90
C TYR A 182 -3.37 17.88 14.07
N PRO A 183 -4.25 17.05 14.64
CA PRO A 183 -5.10 17.46 15.74
C PRO A 183 -4.27 17.76 17.00
N LYS A 184 -4.55 18.90 17.67
CA LYS A 184 -3.81 19.37 18.84
C LYS A 184 -4.30 18.70 20.15
N THR A 185 -4.54 17.38 20.15
CA THR A 185 -4.94 16.65 21.36
C THR A 185 -3.77 16.57 22.36
N ARG A 186 -4.09 16.41 23.65
CA ARG A 186 -3.08 16.29 24.73
C ARG A 186 -2.12 15.12 24.44
N GLN A 187 -2.66 13.98 24.04
CA GLN A 187 -1.89 12.77 23.75
C GLN A 187 -0.94 12.98 22.56
N PHE A 188 -1.43 13.57 21.46
CA PHE A 188 -0.58 13.86 20.32
C PHE A 188 0.51 14.89 20.65
N LYS A 189 0.18 15.93 21.41
CA LYS A 189 1.18 16.92 21.88
C LYS A 189 2.30 16.25 22.71
N SER A 190 1.96 15.30 23.59
CA SER A 190 2.95 14.54 24.36
C SER A 190 3.85 13.69 23.46
N ALA A 191 3.29 13.01 22.46
CA ALA A 191 4.05 12.23 21.49
C ALA A 191 4.99 13.12 20.65
N VAL A 192 4.50 14.29 20.21
CA VAL A 192 5.31 15.27 19.49
C VAL A 192 6.42 15.86 20.37
N LYS A 193 6.18 16.08 21.66
CA LYS A 193 7.21 16.55 22.58
C LYS A 193 8.37 15.55 22.66
N LEU A 194 8.06 14.25 22.70
CA LEU A 194 9.08 13.21 22.66
C LEU A 194 9.86 13.26 21.33
N LEU A 195 9.17 13.32 20.18
CA LEU A 195 9.81 13.41 18.86
C LEU A 195 10.74 14.63 18.78
N LYS A 196 10.31 15.81 19.26
CA LYS A 196 11.11 17.03 19.24
C LYS A 196 12.39 16.89 20.05
N LYS A 197 12.36 16.17 21.18
CA LYS A 197 13.57 15.87 21.97
C LYS A 197 14.62 15.12 21.15
N TYR A 198 14.21 14.15 20.35
CA TYR A 198 15.12 13.39 19.47
C TYR A 198 15.61 14.18 18.25
N LEU A 199 14.83 15.15 17.79
CA LEU A 199 15.21 16.05 16.70
C LEU A 199 16.03 17.27 17.15
N HIS A 200 16.22 17.45 18.46
CA HIS A 200 16.87 18.63 19.05
C HIS A 200 16.27 19.97 18.62
N ILE A 201 14.90 20.09 18.54
CA ILE A 201 14.14 21.27 18.08
C ILE A 201 13.01 21.69 19.04
#